data_bc60c23c70a90ce9d3f8092684ec4fe3
#
_entry.id   bc60c23c70a90ce9d3f8092684ec4fe3
#
_cell.length_a   1.000
_cell.length_b   1.000
_cell.length_c   1.000
_cell.angle_alpha   90.00
_cell.angle_beta   90.00
_cell.angle_gamma   90.00
#
_symmetry.space_group_name_H-M   'P 1'
#
loop_
_entity.id
_entity.type
_entity.pdbx_description
1 polymer ?
#
loop_
_entity_poly.entity_id
_entity_poly.type
_entity_poly.pdbx_seq_one_letter_code
_entity_poly.pdbx_strand_id
1 'polypeptide(L)'
;MSFTIKLAGTPYEFKAEATETILEAADKAGFLPPSACRSGACGACKAQIISGTVALGPHEPFALTEADQKLGLTLLCRAKATSDCEIKVSDVKLAQKKPEGIQAEIVEKTLLDPCIMRLVLKRADGGVFEFKAGQTYAVELPGNQKRYYSVASSQNQKETVEFLIRKVTNGMFTGMLFSDMIRVGDKMRLKGPEGTSTFQTPKGRKAVFLATGTGIASVKSIVSTLVENNDLEGRELFIYWGVLTSQELVVGEIFEEWAAAHPQIHYTGVVSREDTWPGAKGHVQTFAAADNGDMTDMDAYLCGSNSMIKAAVNYLTARCGLREDHIFMDNFGF
;
A
#
# COMPACT_ATOMS: atom_id res chain seq x y z
N MET A 1 12.16 4.50 -29.65
CA MET A 1 10.85 4.48 -30.34
C MET A 1 9.79 4.84 -29.34
N SER A 2 8.88 5.73 -29.73
CA SER A 2 7.80 6.21 -28.88
C SER A 2 6.48 5.88 -29.53
N PHE A 3 5.50 5.44 -28.76
CA PHE A 3 4.16 5.05 -29.18
C PHE A 3 3.13 5.98 -28.55
N THR A 4 2.01 6.19 -29.25
CA THR A 4 0.87 6.98 -28.74
C THR A 4 -0.06 6.06 -27.96
N ILE A 5 -0.39 6.45 -26.72
CA ILE A 5 -1.37 5.76 -25.88
C ILE A 5 -2.59 6.65 -25.75
N LYS A 6 -3.74 6.21 -26.28
CA LYS A 6 -5.04 6.89 -26.16
C LYS A 6 -5.83 6.30 -25.00
N LEU A 7 -6.49 7.15 -24.24
CA LEU A 7 -7.39 6.74 -23.16
C LEU A 7 -8.83 6.69 -23.71
N ALA A 8 -9.33 5.46 -23.90
CA ALA A 8 -10.64 5.20 -24.50
C ALA A 8 -11.77 5.99 -23.79
N GLY A 9 -12.65 6.58 -24.57
CA GLY A 9 -13.77 7.38 -24.07
C GLY A 9 -13.39 8.78 -23.55
N THR A 10 -12.14 9.22 -23.75
CA THR A 10 -11.65 10.55 -23.35
C THR A 10 -10.91 11.21 -24.52
N PRO A 11 -10.70 12.54 -24.53
CA PRO A 11 -9.86 13.22 -25.51
C PRO A 11 -8.35 13.09 -25.20
N TYR A 12 -7.96 12.32 -24.18
CA TYR A 12 -6.60 12.30 -23.67
C TYR A 12 -5.74 11.25 -24.34
N GLU A 13 -4.51 11.65 -24.66
CA GLU A 13 -3.45 10.75 -25.13
C GLU A 13 -2.09 11.17 -24.57
N PHE A 14 -1.14 10.25 -24.56
CA PHE A 14 0.23 10.51 -24.15
C PHE A 14 1.21 9.63 -24.90
N LYS A 15 2.51 9.97 -24.85
CA LYS A 15 3.59 9.19 -25.45
C LYS A 15 4.20 8.25 -24.44
N ALA A 16 4.48 7.02 -24.87
CA ALA A 16 5.20 6.01 -24.10
C ALA A 16 6.42 5.54 -24.88
N GLU A 17 7.60 5.60 -24.27
CA GLU A 17 8.81 5.04 -24.85
C GLU A 17 8.78 3.51 -24.77
N ALA A 18 9.37 2.82 -25.76
CA ALA A 18 9.42 1.35 -25.79
C ALA A 18 10.14 0.72 -24.58
N THR A 19 10.94 1.50 -23.86
CA THR A 19 11.73 1.05 -22.71
C THR A 19 11.00 1.18 -21.36
N GLU A 20 9.95 1.98 -21.30
CA GLU A 20 9.19 2.25 -20.08
C GLU A 20 7.84 1.53 -20.07
N THR A 21 7.25 1.38 -18.89
CA THR A 21 5.89 0.84 -18.77
C THR A 21 4.85 1.92 -19.10
N ILE A 22 3.65 1.49 -19.53
CA ILE A 22 2.55 2.41 -19.82
C ILE A 22 2.17 3.21 -18.58
N LEU A 23 2.27 2.63 -17.37
CA LEU A 23 2.03 3.34 -16.12
C LEU A 23 3.06 4.46 -15.88
N GLU A 24 4.35 4.21 -16.14
CA GLU A 24 5.40 5.23 -16.01
C GLU A 24 5.21 6.36 -17.02
N ALA A 25 4.84 6.04 -18.25
CA ALA A 25 4.53 7.01 -19.28
C ALA A 25 3.31 7.86 -18.93
N ALA A 26 2.23 7.24 -18.42
CA ALA A 26 1.03 7.94 -17.94
C ALA A 26 1.39 8.93 -16.82
N ASP A 27 2.15 8.47 -15.81
CA ASP A 27 2.62 9.33 -14.72
C ASP A 27 3.41 10.55 -15.20
N LYS A 28 4.33 10.34 -16.16
CA LYS A 28 5.11 11.44 -16.78
C LYS A 28 4.22 12.46 -17.49
N ALA A 29 3.17 11.97 -18.13
CA ALA A 29 2.21 12.82 -18.86
C ALA A 29 1.17 13.47 -17.95
N GLY A 30 1.17 13.13 -16.64
CA GLY A 30 0.22 13.71 -15.69
C GLY A 30 -1.11 12.98 -15.61
N PHE A 31 -1.20 11.74 -16.10
CA PHE A 31 -2.35 10.87 -15.92
C PHE A 31 -2.09 9.91 -14.78
N LEU A 32 -3.07 9.71 -13.90
CA LEU A 32 -2.98 8.85 -12.74
C LEU A 32 -4.00 7.71 -12.87
N PRO A 33 -3.69 6.65 -13.61
CA PRO A 33 -4.51 5.44 -13.58
C PRO A 33 -4.44 4.79 -12.19
N PRO A 34 -5.48 4.04 -11.78
CA PRO A 34 -5.43 3.27 -10.54
C PRO A 34 -4.17 2.43 -10.48
N SER A 35 -3.42 2.54 -9.38
CA SER A 35 -2.19 1.78 -9.18
C SER A 35 -1.84 1.73 -7.69
N ALA A 36 -1.20 0.62 -7.26
CA ALA A 36 -0.72 0.47 -5.90
C ALA A 36 0.72 -0.06 -5.89
N CYS A 37 0.95 -1.37 -5.99
CA CYS A 37 2.27 -1.99 -5.82
C CYS A 37 3.30 -1.64 -6.90
N ARG A 38 2.88 -1.28 -8.11
CA ARG A 38 3.73 -1.01 -9.29
C ARG A 38 4.69 -2.13 -9.70
N SER A 39 4.53 -3.32 -9.12
CA SER A 39 5.40 -4.49 -9.32
C SER A 39 4.71 -5.67 -10.03
N GLY A 40 3.45 -5.51 -10.42
CA GLY A 40 2.67 -6.57 -11.08
C GLY A 40 2.03 -7.55 -10.11
N ALA A 41 1.94 -7.21 -8.82
CA ALA A 41 1.50 -8.15 -7.79
C ALA A 41 0.08 -7.91 -7.26
N CYS A 42 -0.51 -6.71 -7.42
CA CYS A 42 -1.80 -6.40 -6.77
C CYS A 42 -2.99 -6.30 -7.72
N GLY A 43 -2.77 -6.23 -9.03
CA GLY A 43 -3.86 -6.09 -10.02
C GLY A 43 -4.50 -4.70 -10.10
N ALA A 44 -4.19 -3.73 -9.21
CA ALA A 44 -4.84 -2.42 -9.15
C ALA A 44 -4.71 -1.59 -10.44
N CYS A 45 -3.69 -1.85 -11.26
CA CYS A 45 -3.45 -1.18 -12.53
C CYS A 45 -3.95 -1.96 -13.74
N LYS A 46 -4.94 -2.85 -13.57
CA LYS A 46 -5.56 -3.56 -14.70
C LYS A 46 -6.20 -2.55 -15.65
N ALA A 47 -5.96 -2.74 -16.94
CA ALA A 47 -6.56 -1.97 -18.02
C ALA A 47 -6.88 -2.86 -19.19
N GLN A 48 -7.92 -2.53 -19.95
CA GLN A 48 -8.27 -3.25 -21.15
C GLN A 48 -7.59 -2.61 -22.36
N ILE A 49 -6.94 -3.42 -23.19
CA ILE A 49 -6.39 -3.01 -24.48
C ILE A 49 -7.55 -3.07 -25.49
N ILE A 50 -7.94 -1.93 -26.04
CA ILE A 50 -8.97 -1.81 -27.06
C ILE A 50 -8.34 -2.04 -28.44
N SER A 51 -7.15 -1.45 -28.67
CA SER A 51 -6.39 -1.64 -29.90
C SER A 51 -4.90 -1.50 -29.62
N GLY A 52 -4.08 -2.02 -30.53
CA GLY A 52 -2.62 -2.04 -30.40
C GLY A 52 -2.09 -3.26 -29.69
N THR A 53 -0.78 -3.26 -29.42
CA THR A 53 -0.06 -4.39 -28.80
C THR A 53 0.88 -3.92 -27.71
N VAL A 54 1.06 -4.78 -26.68
CA VAL A 54 1.97 -4.55 -25.58
C VAL A 54 2.81 -5.77 -25.29
N ALA A 55 4.03 -5.57 -24.81
CA ALA A 55 4.86 -6.60 -24.21
C ALA A 55 4.62 -6.60 -22.69
N LEU A 56 4.03 -7.68 -22.18
CA LEU A 56 3.76 -7.85 -20.76
C LEU A 56 4.97 -8.44 -20.04
N GLY A 57 5.47 -7.76 -19.01
CA GLY A 57 6.55 -8.24 -18.17
C GLY A 57 6.09 -9.21 -17.07
N PRO A 58 7.04 -9.72 -16.25
CA PRO A 58 6.74 -10.63 -15.14
C PRO A 58 5.71 -10.06 -14.17
N HIS A 59 4.76 -10.88 -13.74
CA HIS A 59 3.69 -10.51 -12.82
C HIS A 59 3.18 -11.73 -12.06
N GLU A 60 2.42 -11.51 -11.00
CA GLU A 60 1.79 -12.58 -10.25
C GLU A 60 0.53 -13.08 -10.98
N PRO A 61 0.33 -14.40 -11.10
CA PRO A 61 -0.81 -14.98 -11.84
C PRO A 61 -2.18 -14.54 -11.29
N PHE A 62 -2.31 -14.30 -9.99
CA PHE A 62 -3.56 -13.81 -9.40
C PHE A 62 -3.82 -12.32 -9.68
N ALA A 63 -2.78 -11.53 -9.94
CA ALA A 63 -2.94 -10.12 -10.29
C ALA A 63 -3.43 -9.92 -11.73
N LEU A 64 -3.15 -10.87 -12.61
CA LEU A 64 -3.64 -10.93 -13.99
C LEU A 64 -3.75 -12.38 -14.42
N THR A 65 -4.95 -12.93 -14.37
CA THR A 65 -5.20 -14.32 -14.69
C THR A 65 -5.15 -14.59 -16.21
N GLU A 66 -5.06 -15.85 -16.62
CA GLU A 66 -5.17 -16.20 -18.04
C GLU A 66 -6.53 -15.80 -18.64
N ALA A 67 -7.60 -15.83 -17.82
CA ALA A 67 -8.92 -15.38 -18.24
C ALA A 67 -8.92 -13.86 -18.50
N ASP A 68 -8.28 -13.07 -17.63
CA ASP A 68 -8.11 -11.62 -17.83
C ASP A 68 -7.37 -11.34 -19.15
N GLN A 69 -6.28 -12.06 -19.42
CA GLN A 69 -5.49 -11.88 -20.64
C GLN A 69 -6.31 -12.23 -21.90
N LYS A 70 -7.13 -13.29 -21.85
CA LYS A 70 -8.05 -13.64 -22.94
C LYS A 70 -9.12 -12.57 -23.20
N LEU A 71 -9.48 -11.78 -22.19
CA LEU A 71 -10.38 -10.63 -22.29
C LEU A 71 -9.66 -9.35 -22.74
N GLY A 72 -8.37 -9.42 -23.06
CA GLY A 72 -7.56 -8.28 -23.47
C GLY A 72 -7.13 -7.36 -22.33
N LEU A 73 -7.18 -7.85 -21.07
CA LEU A 73 -6.68 -7.08 -19.93
C LEU A 73 -5.15 -7.19 -19.82
N THR A 74 -4.54 -6.15 -19.30
CA THR A 74 -3.12 -6.07 -18.98
C THR A 74 -2.87 -5.33 -17.66
N LEU A 75 -1.63 -5.37 -17.16
CA LEU A 75 -1.19 -4.58 -16.02
C LEU A 75 -0.33 -3.42 -16.50
N LEU A 76 -0.81 -2.19 -16.38
CA LEU A 76 -0.09 -1.01 -16.89
C LEU A 76 1.31 -0.84 -16.30
N CYS A 77 1.54 -1.30 -15.06
CA CYS A 77 2.85 -1.26 -14.41
C CYS A 77 3.85 -2.31 -14.94
N ARG A 78 3.41 -3.25 -15.78
CA ARG A 78 4.23 -4.31 -16.37
C ARG A 78 4.17 -4.33 -17.91
N ALA A 79 3.20 -3.65 -18.49
CA ALA A 79 3.00 -3.57 -19.92
C ALA A 79 3.83 -2.45 -20.54
N LYS A 80 4.59 -2.76 -21.58
CA LYS A 80 5.30 -1.81 -22.43
C LYS A 80 4.63 -1.79 -23.80
N ALA A 81 4.39 -0.60 -24.34
CA ALA A 81 3.81 -0.49 -25.67
C ALA A 81 4.77 -1.00 -26.75
N THR A 82 4.26 -1.75 -27.71
CA THR A 82 4.98 -2.23 -28.91
C THR A 82 4.38 -1.68 -30.20
N SER A 83 3.23 -1.01 -30.09
CA SER A 83 2.58 -0.21 -31.15
C SER A 83 1.82 0.94 -30.50
N ASP A 84 1.24 1.84 -31.30
CA ASP A 84 0.23 2.75 -30.81
C ASP A 84 -0.93 1.95 -30.21
N CYS A 85 -1.43 2.37 -29.05
CA CYS A 85 -2.46 1.63 -28.29
C CYS A 85 -3.61 2.56 -27.91
N GLU A 86 -4.82 1.97 -27.86
CA GLU A 86 -5.96 2.54 -27.18
C GLU A 86 -6.29 1.65 -25.98
N ILE A 87 -6.31 2.23 -24.77
CA ILE A 87 -6.56 1.51 -23.53
C ILE A 87 -7.76 2.07 -22.81
N LYS A 88 -8.58 1.20 -22.22
CA LYS A 88 -9.66 1.57 -21.32
C LYS A 88 -9.21 1.32 -19.90
N VAL A 89 -9.22 2.38 -19.11
CA VAL A 89 -8.86 2.37 -17.69
C VAL A 89 -10.06 2.86 -16.90
N SER A 90 -10.39 2.19 -15.79
CA SER A 90 -11.38 2.70 -14.85
C SER A 90 -10.79 3.90 -14.12
N ASP A 91 -11.53 5.01 -14.08
CA ASP A 91 -11.29 6.14 -13.18
C ASP A 91 -9.89 6.80 -13.29
N VAL A 92 -9.49 7.21 -14.52
CA VAL A 92 -8.25 7.98 -14.71
C VAL A 92 -8.41 9.39 -14.13
N LYS A 93 -7.64 9.70 -13.11
CA LYS A 93 -7.55 11.06 -12.57
C LYS A 93 -6.48 11.84 -13.34
N LEU A 94 -6.78 13.10 -13.67
CA LEU A 94 -5.74 14.01 -14.13
C LEU A 94 -4.87 14.40 -12.93
N ALA A 95 -3.57 14.28 -13.09
CA ALA A 95 -2.67 14.83 -12.08
C ALA A 95 -2.88 16.36 -12.05
N GLN A 96 -3.39 16.84 -10.95
CA GLN A 96 -3.08 18.20 -10.57
C GLN A 96 -1.56 18.28 -10.47
N LYS A 97 -0.91 19.13 -11.30
CA LYS A 97 0.54 19.39 -11.38
C LYS A 97 1.39 18.41 -10.55
N LYS A 98 2.17 17.51 -11.20
CA LYS A 98 3.04 16.55 -10.46
C LYS A 98 3.63 17.25 -9.26
N PRO A 99 3.39 16.84 -8.02
CA PRO A 99 4.00 17.51 -6.90
C PRO A 99 5.51 17.48 -7.10
N GLU A 100 6.13 18.64 -7.19
CA GLU A 100 7.58 18.76 -7.05
C GLU A 100 7.94 18.06 -5.75
N GLY A 101 9.01 17.24 -5.76
CA GLY A 101 9.37 16.48 -4.58
C GLY A 101 9.43 17.37 -3.35
N ILE A 102 8.77 16.95 -2.27
CA ILE A 102 8.71 17.66 -0.99
C ILE A 102 10.06 17.50 -0.31
N GLN A 103 10.72 18.60 0.02
CA GLN A 103 11.85 18.56 0.95
C GLN A 103 11.30 18.40 2.37
N ALA A 104 11.65 17.30 3.01
CA ALA A 104 11.22 16.98 4.37
C ALA A 104 12.42 16.82 5.29
N GLU A 105 12.32 17.38 6.50
CA GLU A 105 13.32 17.30 7.56
C GLU A 105 12.93 16.23 8.57
N ILE A 106 13.86 15.40 8.98
CA ILE A 106 13.67 14.41 10.04
C ILE A 106 13.57 15.12 11.37
N VAL A 107 12.42 15.03 12.04
CA VAL A 107 12.20 15.60 13.37
C VAL A 107 12.28 14.56 14.47
N GLU A 108 12.07 13.28 14.13
CA GLU A 108 12.23 12.18 15.07
C GLU A 108 12.75 10.94 14.33
N LYS A 109 13.68 10.24 14.99
CA LYS A 109 14.23 8.96 14.55
C LYS A 109 14.37 8.06 15.76
N THR A 110 13.44 7.11 15.92
CA THR A 110 13.36 6.25 17.10
C THR A 110 13.47 4.79 16.68
N LEU A 111 14.44 4.07 17.25
CA LEU A 111 14.56 2.62 17.09
C LEU A 111 13.51 1.94 17.99
N LEU A 112 12.50 1.32 17.40
CA LEU A 112 11.43 0.61 18.11
C LEU A 112 11.79 -0.85 18.39
N ASP A 113 12.56 -1.46 17.47
CA ASP A 113 13.06 -2.82 17.50
C ASP A 113 14.37 -2.85 16.70
N PRO A 114 15.31 -3.80 16.93
CA PRO A 114 16.57 -3.86 16.15
C PRO A 114 16.41 -3.79 14.63
N CYS A 115 15.21 -4.12 14.12
CA CYS A 115 14.89 -4.10 12.70
C CYS A 115 13.81 -3.08 12.29
N ILE A 116 13.23 -2.32 13.22
CA ILE A 116 12.12 -1.39 12.94
C ILE A 116 12.46 0.01 13.47
N MET A 117 12.46 0.97 12.57
CA MET A 117 12.69 2.40 12.85
C MET A 117 11.37 3.17 12.66
N ARG A 118 11.00 3.98 13.64
CA ARG A 118 10.01 5.04 13.50
C ARG A 118 10.70 6.29 13.02
N LEU A 119 10.22 6.87 11.94
CA LEU A 119 10.75 8.08 11.34
C LEU A 119 9.62 9.10 11.20
N VAL A 120 9.78 10.27 11.80
CA VAL A 120 8.82 11.38 11.69
C VAL A 120 9.49 12.54 10.95
N LEU A 121 8.76 13.06 9.96
CA LEU A 121 9.23 14.13 9.09
C LEU A 121 8.26 15.29 9.09
N LYS A 122 8.80 16.51 9.05
CA LYS A 122 8.08 17.75 8.76
C LYS A 122 8.49 18.30 7.39
N ARG A 123 7.67 19.11 6.76
CA ARG A 123 8.08 19.80 5.53
C ARG A 123 9.10 20.90 5.85
N ALA A 124 10.18 20.96 5.05
CA ALA A 124 11.24 21.96 5.26
C ALA A 124 10.81 23.37 4.83
N ASP A 125 9.75 23.50 4.04
CA ASP A 125 9.17 24.78 3.61
C ASP A 125 8.10 25.31 4.56
N GLY A 126 7.85 24.64 5.69
CA GLY A 126 6.81 24.99 6.67
C GLY A 126 5.38 24.70 6.22
N GLY A 127 5.20 24.07 5.05
CA GLY A 127 3.88 23.64 4.57
C GLY A 127 3.37 22.39 5.29
N VAL A 128 2.19 21.93 4.90
CA VAL A 128 1.55 20.73 5.45
C VAL A 128 1.58 19.58 4.46
N PHE A 129 1.49 18.36 4.97
CA PHE A 129 1.31 17.15 4.16
C PHE A 129 -0.17 16.92 3.87
N GLU A 130 -0.49 16.80 2.59
CA GLU A 130 -1.85 16.45 2.15
C GLU A 130 -1.83 15.00 1.65
N PHE A 131 -2.47 14.09 2.40
CA PHE A 131 -2.60 12.68 2.03
C PHE A 131 -3.91 12.10 2.58
N LYS A 132 -4.32 10.97 2.03
CA LYS A 132 -5.39 10.15 2.57
C LYS A 132 -4.79 8.97 3.34
N ALA A 133 -5.40 8.59 4.44
CA ALA A 133 -4.99 7.42 5.21
C ALA A 133 -4.92 6.17 4.31
N GLY A 134 -3.82 5.41 4.41
CA GLY A 134 -3.50 4.29 3.52
C GLY A 134 -2.63 4.65 2.32
N GLN A 135 -2.32 5.92 2.09
CA GLN A 135 -1.38 6.33 1.03
C GLN A 135 0.08 6.23 1.44
N THR A 136 0.97 6.31 0.46
CA THR A 136 2.43 6.15 0.58
C THR A 136 3.15 7.41 0.09
N TYR A 137 4.37 7.61 0.59
CA TYR A 137 5.35 8.50 -0.02
C TYR A 137 6.57 7.70 -0.49
N ALA A 138 7.13 8.11 -1.62
CA ALA A 138 8.41 7.62 -2.08
C ALA A 138 9.54 8.49 -1.52
N VAL A 139 10.50 7.89 -0.86
CA VAL A 139 11.81 8.52 -0.57
C VAL A 139 12.65 8.45 -1.85
N GLU A 140 13.06 9.59 -2.36
CA GLU A 140 13.95 9.68 -3.51
C GLU A 140 15.42 9.50 -3.07
N LEU A 141 16.12 8.59 -3.72
CA LEU A 141 17.50 8.21 -3.43
C LEU A 141 18.41 8.58 -4.61
N PRO A 142 19.74 8.64 -4.41
CA PRO A 142 20.69 8.84 -5.50
C PRO A 142 20.48 7.85 -6.66
N GLY A 143 20.74 8.27 -7.88
CA GLY A 143 20.54 7.45 -9.08
C GLY A 143 19.06 7.30 -9.48
N ASN A 144 18.21 8.23 -9.10
CA ASN A 144 16.76 8.25 -9.41
C ASN A 144 15.99 7.02 -8.85
N GLN A 145 16.55 6.38 -7.83
CA GLN A 145 15.92 5.28 -7.14
C GLN A 145 14.85 5.81 -6.17
N LYS A 146 13.84 4.99 -5.90
CA LYS A 146 12.76 5.31 -4.96
C LYS A 146 12.49 4.16 -4.02
N ARG A 147 12.10 4.49 -2.80
CA ARG A 147 11.57 3.51 -1.83
C ARG A 147 10.26 4.03 -1.27
N TYR A 148 9.23 3.23 -1.36
CA TYR A 148 7.87 3.59 -0.97
C TYR A 148 7.62 3.17 0.47
N TYR A 149 7.03 4.07 1.24
CA TYR A 149 6.65 3.82 2.64
C TYR A 149 5.23 4.30 2.88
N SER A 150 4.42 3.42 3.46
CA SER A 150 3.06 3.77 3.86
C SER A 150 3.10 4.76 5.03
N VAL A 151 2.26 5.79 4.97
CA VAL A 151 2.11 6.73 6.09
C VAL A 151 1.49 6.00 7.26
N ALA A 152 2.06 6.17 8.46
CA ALA A 152 1.59 5.56 9.71
C ALA A 152 0.82 6.54 10.60
N SER A 153 0.94 7.85 10.38
CA SER A 153 0.17 8.89 11.06
C SER A 153 -1.24 9.03 10.49
N SER A 154 -2.16 9.58 11.30
CA SER A 154 -3.49 9.99 10.84
C SER A 154 -3.40 11.05 9.72
N GLN A 155 -4.34 11.03 8.77
CA GLN A 155 -4.45 12.08 7.74
C GLN A 155 -4.81 13.46 8.30
N ASN A 156 -5.28 13.52 9.55
CA ASN A 156 -5.58 14.78 10.24
C ASN A 156 -4.30 15.44 10.78
N GLN A 157 -3.24 14.66 11.00
CA GLN A 157 -1.94 15.12 11.45
C GLN A 157 -1.11 15.61 10.25
N LYS A 158 -1.42 16.83 9.81
CA LYS A 158 -0.88 17.38 8.56
C LYS A 158 0.52 18.01 8.67
N GLU A 159 0.96 18.36 9.88
CA GLU A 159 2.25 19.02 10.09
C GLU A 159 3.43 18.08 9.91
N THR A 160 3.21 16.80 10.22
CA THR A 160 4.20 15.73 10.11
C THR A 160 3.65 14.49 9.43
N VAL A 161 4.55 13.66 8.90
CA VAL A 161 4.24 12.28 8.50
C VAL A 161 5.12 11.32 9.27
N GLU A 162 4.54 10.19 9.68
CA GLU A 162 5.22 9.09 10.34
C GLU A 162 5.38 7.90 9.40
N PHE A 163 6.54 7.28 9.41
CA PHE A 163 6.82 6.02 8.73
C PHE A 163 7.35 4.97 9.71
N LEU A 164 6.93 3.73 9.53
CA LEU A 164 7.55 2.56 10.15
C LEU A 164 8.41 1.86 9.10
N ILE A 165 9.71 1.86 9.29
CA ILE A 165 10.68 1.39 8.30
C ILE A 165 11.40 0.16 8.81
N ARG A 166 11.25 -0.97 8.08
CA ARG A 166 11.98 -2.20 8.38
C ARG A 166 13.36 -2.18 7.73
N LYS A 167 14.37 -2.61 8.49
CA LYS A 167 15.74 -2.81 7.99
C LYS A 167 15.75 -3.93 6.94
N VAL A 168 16.28 -3.63 5.77
CA VAL A 168 16.47 -4.60 4.69
C VAL A 168 17.94 -5.00 4.63
N THR A 169 18.22 -6.29 4.59
CA THR A 169 19.59 -6.80 4.45
C THR A 169 20.20 -6.26 3.16
N ASN A 170 21.37 -5.63 3.27
CA ASN A 170 22.06 -4.94 2.16
C ASN A 170 21.25 -3.79 1.53
N GLY A 171 20.20 -3.31 2.18
CA GLY A 171 19.43 -2.16 1.72
C GLY A 171 20.22 -0.86 1.90
N MET A 172 20.53 -0.16 0.80
CA MET A 172 21.29 1.09 0.85
C MET A 172 20.64 2.13 1.77
N PHE A 173 19.38 2.47 1.54
CA PHE A 173 18.68 3.47 2.35
C PHE A 173 18.51 3.02 3.82
N THR A 174 18.05 1.79 4.03
CA THR A 174 17.86 1.29 5.39
C THR A 174 19.18 1.10 6.12
N GLY A 175 20.26 0.73 5.41
CA GLY A 175 21.62 0.69 5.98
C GLY A 175 22.07 2.05 6.50
N MET A 176 21.85 3.13 5.73
CA MET A 176 22.15 4.51 6.13
C MET A 176 21.23 4.98 7.28
N LEU A 177 19.94 4.63 7.22
CA LEU A 177 18.95 5.00 8.24
C LEU A 177 19.22 4.35 9.59
N PHE A 178 19.62 3.07 9.61
CA PHE A 178 19.92 2.32 10.84
C PHE A 178 21.35 2.50 11.36
N SER A 179 22.13 3.33 10.68
CA SER A 179 23.44 3.83 11.14
C SER A 179 23.31 5.30 11.52
N ASP A 180 24.44 5.90 11.95
CA ASP A 180 24.50 7.34 12.22
C ASP A 180 24.68 8.21 10.98
N MET A 181 24.55 7.64 9.77
CA MET A 181 24.69 8.37 8.50
C MET A 181 23.46 9.26 8.20
N ILE A 182 22.27 8.89 8.69
CA ILE A 182 21.05 9.70 8.61
C ILE A 182 20.62 10.04 10.04
N ARG A 183 20.47 11.33 10.34
CA ARG A 183 20.21 11.87 11.69
C ARG A 183 18.99 12.77 11.72
N VAL A 184 18.50 13.05 12.91
CA VAL A 184 17.51 14.11 13.15
C VAL A 184 18.09 15.45 12.67
N GLY A 185 17.30 16.24 11.94
CA GLY A 185 17.70 17.48 11.26
C GLY A 185 18.12 17.28 9.79
N ASP A 186 18.46 16.06 9.37
CA ASP A 186 18.76 15.80 7.96
C ASP A 186 17.51 15.94 7.09
N LYS A 187 17.74 16.33 5.84
CA LYS A 187 16.66 16.51 4.86
C LYS A 187 16.65 15.37 3.85
N MET A 188 15.46 14.94 3.50
CA MET A 188 15.23 13.98 2.43
C MET A 188 14.15 14.47 1.48
N ARG A 189 14.18 13.97 0.27
CA ARG A 189 13.19 14.31 -0.75
C ARG A 189 12.13 13.24 -0.81
N LEU A 190 10.88 13.65 -0.56
CA LEU A 190 9.70 12.82 -0.69
C LEU A 190 8.95 13.14 -1.97
N LYS A 191 8.37 12.13 -2.58
CA LYS A 191 7.44 12.27 -3.69
C LYS A 191 6.13 11.55 -3.35
N GLY A 192 5.03 12.20 -3.60
CA GLY A 192 3.71 11.67 -3.28
C GLY A 192 2.74 12.78 -2.85
N PRO A 193 1.59 12.40 -2.25
CA PRO A 193 1.23 11.03 -1.90
C PRO A 193 0.89 10.18 -3.14
N GLU A 194 1.10 8.87 -3.03
CA GLU A 194 0.77 7.87 -4.06
C GLU A 194 -0.04 6.72 -3.43
N GLY A 195 -0.68 5.90 -4.27
CA GLY A 195 -1.46 4.74 -3.83
C GLY A 195 -2.96 5.00 -3.76
N THR A 196 -3.72 3.94 -4.01
CA THR A 196 -5.20 3.94 -4.05
C THR A 196 -5.81 3.09 -2.93
N SER A 197 -4.99 2.45 -2.11
CA SER A 197 -5.42 1.59 -0.99
C SER A 197 -5.89 2.42 0.22
N THR A 198 -6.75 3.41 -0.03
CA THR A 198 -7.39 4.21 1.00
C THR A 198 -8.64 3.51 1.52
N PHE A 199 -9.07 3.83 2.75
CA PHE A 199 -10.27 3.24 3.33
C PHE A 199 -11.53 3.66 2.55
N GLN A 200 -12.30 2.68 2.06
CA GLN A 200 -13.45 2.89 1.19
C GLN A 200 -14.70 2.14 1.69
N THR A 201 -14.57 1.32 2.74
CA THR A 201 -15.68 0.53 3.26
C THR A 201 -16.82 1.41 3.73
N PRO A 202 -18.05 1.24 3.19
CA PRO A 202 -19.20 2.01 3.62
C PRO A 202 -19.64 1.59 5.04
N LYS A 203 -20.38 2.47 5.73
CA LYS A 203 -21.03 2.13 6.99
C LYS A 203 -22.02 0.97 6.79
N GLY A 204 -22.10 0.09 7.78
CA GLY A 204 -22.90 -1.13 7.73
C GLY A 204 -22.18 -2.34 7.12
N ARG A 205 -21.03 -2.16 6.48
CA ARG A 205 -20.16 -3.24 5.99
C ARG A 205 -18.97 -3.41 6.93
N LYS A 206 -18.58 -4.66 7.18
CA LYS A 206 -17.39 -5.00 7.98
C LYS A 206 -16.11 -4.83 7.18
N ALA A 207 -15.04 -4.41 7.84
CA ALA A 207 -13.71 -4.35 7.25
C ALA A 207 -12.74 -5.26 7.99
N VAL A 208 -11.99 -6.06 7.24
CA VAL A 208 -10.91 -6.89 7.79
C VAL A 208 -9.56 -6.38 7.28
N PHE A 209 -8.64 -6.16 8.20
CA PHE A 209 -7.27 -5.72 7.93
C PHE A 209 -6.31 -6.85 8.24
N LEU A 210 -5.54 -7.29 7.26
CA LEU A 210 -4.47 -8.25 7.44
C LEU A 210 -3.14 -7.57 7.13
N ALA A 211 -2.34 -7.35 8.15
CA ALA A 211 -1.04 -6.71 8.02
C ALA A 211 0.09 -7.65 8.43
N THR A 212 1.27 -7.54 7.81
CA THR A 212 2.50 -8.17 8.31
C THR A 212 3.65 -7.18 8.39
N GLY A 213 4.43 -7.30 9.47
CA GLY A 213 5.58 -6.43 9.73
C GLY A 213 5.18 -4.95 9.71
N THR A 214 5.93 -4.12 8.99
CA THR A 214 5.64 -2.68 8.87
C THR A 214 4.44 -2.34 7.97
N GLY A 215 3.76 -3.33 7.38
CA GLY A 215 2.46 -3.15 6.72
C GLY A 215 1.38 -2.62 7.65
N ILE A 216 1.54 -2.78 8.95
CA ILE A 216 0.66 -2.19 9.96
C ILE A 216 0.60 -0.64 9.87
N ALA A 217 1.56 0.01 9.25
CA ALA A 217 1.62 1.46 9.11
C ALA A 217 0.37 2.03 8.43
N SER A 218 -0.04 1.46 7.29
CA SER A 218 -1.26 1.89 6.58
C SER A 218 -2.53 1.64 7.40
N VAL A 219 -2.61 0.52 8.10
CA VAL A 219 -3.75 0.20 8.98
C VAL A 219 -3.80 1.19 10.16
N LYS A 220 -2.65 1.48 10.78
CA LYS A 220 -2.55 2.50 11.85
C LYS A 220 -3.05 3.86 11.36
N SER A 221 -2.63 4.29 10.17
CA SER A 221 -3.08 5.56 9.57
C SER A 221 -4.61 5.59 9.37
N ILE A 222 -5.19 4.51 8.87
CA ILE A 222 -6.64 4.41 8.64
C ILE A 222 -7.40 4.43 9.96
N VAL A 223 -7.05 3.55 10.89
CA VAL A 223 -7.78 3.41 12.16
C VAL A 223 -7.66 4.67 13.01
N SER A 224 -6.44 5.26 13.14
CA SER A 224 -6.28 6.52 13.86
C SER A 224 -7.15 7.65 13.28
N THR A 225 -7.24 7.72 11.95
CA THR A 225 -8.10 8.71 11.30
C THR A 225 -9.58 8.50 11.61
N LEU A 226 -10.07 7.26 11.59
CA LEU A 226 -11.47 6.94 11.93
C LEU A 226 -11.77 7.25 13.40
N VAL A 227 -10.87 6.92 14.31
CA VAL A 227 -10.98 7.21 15.74
C VAL A 227 -11.03 8.73 15.99
N GLU A 228 -10.07 9.48 15.46
CA GLU A 228 -9.99 10.93 15.61
C GLU A 228 -11.19 11.67 15.02
N ASN A 229 -11.76 11.15 13.93
CA ASN A 229 -12.94 11.72 13.30
C ASN A 229 -14.28 11.27 13.95
N ASN A 230 -14.23 10.44 15.00
CA ASN A 230 -15.40 9.78 15.58
C ASN A 230 -16.26 9.05 14.53
N ASP A 231 -15.61 8.46 13.50
CA ASP A 231 -16.26 7.79 12.37
C ASP A 231 -16.28 6.26 12.54
N LEU A 232 -16.59 5.78 13.73
CA LEU A 232 -16.70 4.34 14.04
C LEU A 232 -18.15 3.84 14.13
N GLU A 233 -19.12 4.73 14.29
CA GLU A 233 -20.54 4.35 14.34
C GLU A 233 -20.97 3.64 13.06
N GLY A 234 -21.60 2.46 13.21
CA GLY A 234 -22.02 1.62 12.08
C GLY A 234 -20.88 0.93 11.35
N ARG A 235 -19.69 0.82 11.95
CA ARG A 235 -18.55 0.08 11.41
C ARG A 235 -18.17 -1.08 12.34
N GLU A 236 -17.56 -2.11 11.78
CA GLU A 236 -16.83 -3.14 12.51
C GLU A 236 -15.49 -3.38 11.81
N LEU A 237 -14.40 -3.25 12.54
CA LEU A 237 -13.03 -3.33 12.06
C LEU A 237 -12.31 -4.51 12.73
N PHE A 238 -11.91 -5.51 11.94
CA PHE A 238 -11.15 -6.67 12.41
C PHE A 238 -9.70 -6.54 11.95
N ILE A 239 -8.75 -6.44 12.87
CA ILE A 239 -7.34 -6.15 12.59
C ILE A 239 -6.49 -7.33 13.05
N TYR A 240 -5.78 -7.94 12.11
CA TYR A 240 -4.84 -9.04 12.35
C TYR A 240 -3.45 -8.61 11.93
N TRP A 241 -2.55 -8.48 12.90
CA TRP A 241 -1.18 -8.05 12.63
C TRP A 241 -0.18 -9.17 12.88
N GLY A 242 0.42 -9.69 11.81
CA GLY A 242 1.40 -10.77 11.84
C GLY A 242 2.84 -10.28 11.94
N VAL A 243 3.58 -10.84 12.87
CA VAL A 243 5.02 -10.61 13.08
C VAL A 243 5.76 -11.93 13.28
N LEU A 244 7.10 -11.90 13.24
CA LEU A 244 7.90 -13.09 13.49
C LEU A 244 8.00 -13.38 14.99
N THR A 245 8.32 -12.37 15.79
CA THR A 245 8.44 -12.46 17.26
C THR A 245 7.61 -11.36 17.92
N SER A 246 7.23 -11.55 19.17
CA SER A 246 6.42 -10.61 19.95
C SER A 246 7.05 -9.23 20.09
N GLN A 247 8.39 -9.15 20.10
CA GLN A 247 9.13 -7.88 20.15
C GLN A 247 8.85 -6.97 18.93
N GLU A 248 8.46 -7.56 17.81
CA GLU A 248 8.12 -6.79 16.59
C GLU A 248 6.72 -6.16 16.66
N LEU A 249 5.89 -6.43 17.69
CA LEU A 249 4.59 -5.78 17.92
C LEU A 249 4.75 -4.33 18.46
N VAL A 250 5.66 -3.59 17.86
CA VAL A 250 6.19 -2.29 18.34
C VAL A 250 5.16 -1.17 18.46
N VAL A 251 3.98 -1.31 17.88
CA VAL A 251 2.85 -0.39 17.98
C VAL A 251 1.56 -1.11 18.38
N GLY A 252 1.68 -2.32 18.96
CA GLY A 252 0.53 -3.15 19.36
C GLY A 252 -0.32 -2.49 20.43
N GLU A 253 0.30 -1.83 21.41
CA GLU A 253 -0.37 -1.16 22.51
C GLU A 253 -1.45 -0.17 22.05
N ILE A 254 -1.19 0.62 21.02
CA ILE A 254 -2.19 1.58 20.50
C ILE A 254 -3.43 0.89 19.91
N PHE A 255 -3.27 -0.29 19.29
CA PHE A 255 -4.41 -1.07 18.80
C PHE A 255 -5.18 -1.73 19.93
N GLU A 256 -4.51 -2.16 21.00
CA GLU A 256 -5.13 -2.66 22.23
C GLU A 256 -5.93 -1.57 22.94
N GLU A 257 -5.36 -0.36 23.05
CA GLU A 257 -6.06 0.81 23.59
C GLU A 257 -7.32 1.15 22.78
N TRP A 258 -7.22 1.16 21.45
CA TRP A 258 -8.38 1.42 20.60
C TRP A 258 -9.44 0.33 20.73
N ALA A 259 -9.04 -0.94 20.78
CA ALA A 259 -9.97 -2.06 20.96
C ALA A 259 -10.66 -2.02 22.34
N ALA A 260 -9.94 -1.59 23.38
CA ALA A 260 -10.51 -1.42 24.72
C ALA A 260 -11.49 -0.23 24.80
N ALA A 261 -11.21 0.85 24.07
CA ALA A 261 -12.03 2.07 24.07
C ALA A 261 -13.23 2.01 23.11
N HIS A 262 -13.14 1.21 22.05
CA HIS A 262 -14.12 1.18 20.96
C HIS A 262 -14.54 -0.27 20.66
N PRO A 263 -15.74 -0.70 21.04
CA PRO A 263 -16.19 -2.08 20.85
C PRO A 263 -16.30 -2.50 19.37
N GLN A 264 -16.23 -1.55 18.44
CA GLN A 264 -16.24 -1.80 17.00
C GLN A 264 -14.85 -2.23 16.47
N ILE A 265 -13.79 -2.08 17.27
CA ILE A 265 -12.41 -2.41 16.87
C ILE A 265 -12.01 -3.72 17.54
N HIS A 266 -11.67 -4.71 16.74
CA HIS A 266 -11.17 -6.01 17.18
C HIS A 266 -9.72 -6.15 16.72
N TYR A 267 -8.79 -6.35 17.66
CA TYR A 267 -7.36 -6.47 17.35
C TYR A 267 -6.79 -7.81 17.81
N THR A 268 -5.98 -8.43 16.96
CA THR A 268 -5.24 -9.64 17.25
C THR A 268 -3.81 -9.54 16.72
N GLY A 269 -2.84 -9.49 17.63
CA GLY A 269 -1.42 -9.65 17.31
C GLY A 269 -1.09 -11.14 17.11
N VAL A 270 -0.58 -11.50 15.92
CA VAL A 270 -0.27 -12.90 15.55
C VAL A 270 1.23 -13.06 15.42
N VAL A 271 1.81 -14.00 16.18
CA VAL A 271 3.25 -14.29 16.19
C VAL A 271 3.51 -15.64 15.52
N SER A 272 4.50 -15.70 14.62
CA SER A 272 4.70 -16.91 13.80
C SER A 272 5.93 -17.72 14.12
N ARG A 273 6.93 -17.18 14.85
CA ARG A 273 8.22 -17.85 15.12
C ARG A 273 8.67 -17.77 16.57
N GLU A 274 7.74 -17.72 17.50
CA GLU A 274 8.04 -17.69 18.93
C GLU A 274 7.15 -18.70 19.65
N ASP A 275 7.73 -19.84 20.04
CA ASP A 275 6.97 -20.94 20.66
C ASP A 275 6.43 -20.60 22.04
N THR A 276 7.08 -19.68 22.75
CA THR A 276 6.69 -19.23 24.10
C THR A 276 5.61 -18.16 24.12
N TRP A 277 5.23 -17.62 22.95
CA TRP A 277 4.19 -16.61 22.85
C TRP A 277 2.83 -17.15 23.35
N PRO A 278 2.18 -16.52 24.34
CA PRO A 278 0.92 -17.00 24.90
C PRO A 278 -0.32 -16.65 24.05
N GLY A 279 -0.21 -15.70 23.11
CA GLY A 279 -1.30 -15.23 22.24
C GLY A 279 -1.46 -16.07 20.97
N ALA A 280 -2.04 -15.44 19.93
CA ALA A 280 -2.29 -16.08 18.65
C ALA A 280 -0.98 -16.45 17.92
N LYS A 281 -0.81 -17.75 17.59
CA LYS A 281 0.38 -18.29 16.89
C LYS A 281 0.04 -18.77 15.50
N GLY A 282 0.75 -18.27 14.49
CA GLY A 282 0.60 -18.74 13.12
C GLY A 282 0.49 -17.61 12.09
N HIS A 283 -0.53 -17.67 11.23
CA HIS A 283 -0.71 -16.75 10.13
C HIS A 283 -2.02 -15.97 10.26
N VAL A 284 -1.98 -14.68 9.90
CA VAL A 284 -3.10 -13.75 10.06
C VAL A 284 -4.39 -14.21 9.39
N GLN A 285 -4.31 -14.82 8.19
CA GLN A 285 -5.48 -15.28 7.46
C GLN A 285 -6.24 -16.42 8.15
N THR A 286 -5.55 -17.24 8.95
CA THR A 286 -6.21 -18.35 9.66
C THR A 286 -7.06 -17.84 10.81
N PHE A 287 -6.59 -16.82 11.54
CA PHE A 287 -7.36 -16.16 12.59
C PHE A 287 -8.50 -15.34 12.01
N ALA A 288 -8.24 -14.56 10.95
CA ALA A 288 -9.29 -13.81 10.27
C ALA A 288 -10.44 -14.71 9.80
N ALA A 289 -10.13 -15.90 9.24
CA ALA A 289 -11.14 -16.87 8.83
C ALA A 289 -11.87 -17.51 10.01
N ALA A 290 -11.17 -17.82 11.10
CA ALA A 290 -11.76 -18.45 12.27
C ALA A 290 -12.77 -17.52 12.98
N ASP A 291 -12.41 -16.23 13.10
CA ASP A 291 -13.21 -15.26 13.83
C ASP A 291 -14.41 -14.74 13.00
N ASN A 292 -14.28 -14.65 11.66
CA ASN A 292 -15.30 -14.02 10.83
C ASN A 292 -16.15 -14.99 10.01
N GLY A 293 -15.66 -16.24 9.79
CA GLY A 293 -16.41 -17.26 9.05
C GLY A 293 -16.71 -16.84 7.61
N ASP A 294 -17.96 -16.48 7.32
CA ASP A 294 -18.39 -15.96 6.01
C ASP A 294 -17.98 -14.49 5.84
N MET A 295 -17.19 -14.20 4.82
CA MET A 295 -16.70 -12.87 4.47
C MET A 295 -17.26 -12.32 3.16
N THR A 296 -18.34 -12.89 2.64
CA THR A 296 -18.96 -12.49 1.36
C THR A 296 -19.27 -10.99 1.30
N ASP A 297 -19.71 -10.42 2.43
CA ASP A 297 -20.08 -9.00 2.60
C ASP A 297 -19.01 -8.17 3.34
N MET A 298 -17.76 -8.60 3.34
CA MET A 298 -16.66 -7.87 3.97
C MET A 298 -15.74 -7.23 2.92
N ASP A 299 -15.12 -6.13 3.31
CA ASP A 299 -14.00 -5.54 2.58
C ASP A 299 -12.68 -5.90 3.26
N ALA A 300 -11.69 -6.37 2.51
CA ALA A 300 -10.40 -6.79 3.03
C ALA A 300 -9.28 -5.85 2.60
N TYR A 301 -8.48 -5.40 3.56
CA TYR A 301 -7.30 -4.56 3.36
C TYR A 301 -6.05 -5.37 3.70
N LEU A 302 -5.26 -5.71 2.69
CA LEU A 302 -4.09 -6.57 2.83
C LEU A 302 -2.81 -5.75 2.66
N CYS A 303 -1.99 -5.66 3.71
CA CYS A 303 -0.79 -4.84 3.74
C CYS A 303 0.42 -5.63 4.22
N GLY A 304 1.41 -5.86 3.36
CA GLY A 304 2.61 -6.59 3.75
C GLY A 304 3.35 -7.28 2.60
N SER A 305 3.99 -8.42 2.90
CA SER A 305 4.75 -9.16 1.90
C SER A 305 3.88 -9.80 0.82
N ASN A 306 4.42 -9.94 -0.39
CA ASN A 306 3.78 -10.65 -1.50
C ASN A 306 3.30 -12.05 -1.11
N SER A 307 4.12 -12.78 -0.35
CA SER A 307 3.78 -14.15 0.08
C SER A 307 2.57 -14.18 1.01
N MET A 308 2.50 -13.23 1.95
CA MET A 308 1.34 -13.12 2.85
C MET A 308 0.08 -12.74 2.08
N ILE A 309 0.14 -11.72 1.23
CA ILE A 309 -1.01 -11.25 0.46
C ILE A 309 -1.56 -12.39 -0.39
N LYS A 310 -0.70 -13.09 -1.15
CA LYS A 310 -1.08 -14.24 -1.96
C LYS A 310 -1.73 -15.36 -1.14
N ALA A 311 -1.13 -15.71 0.00
CA ALA A 311 -1.68 -16.73 0.89
C ALA A 311 -3.04 -16.30 1.47
N ALA A 312 -3.19 -15.05 1.88
CA ALA A 312 -4.43 -14.52 2.43
C ALA A 312 -5.56 -14.48 1.38
N VAL A 313 -5.28 -13.95 0.18
CA VAL A 313 -6.25 -13.93 -0.91
C VAL A 313 -6.75 -15.35 -1.20
N ASN A 314 -5.83 -16.29 -1.51
CA ASN A 314 -6.21 -17.67 -1.82
C ASN A 314 -6.99 -18.36 -0.69
N TYR A 315 -6.60 -18.11 0.55
CA TYR A 315 -7.24 -18.74 1.71
C TYR A 315 -8.63 -18.19 1.97
N LEU A 316 -8.78 -16.85 1.98
CA LEU A 316 -10.03 -16.20 2.33
C LEU A 316 -11.07 -16.28 1.21
N THR A 317 -10.66 -16.21 -0.06
CA THR A 317 -11.59 -16.40 -1.19
C THR A 317 -12.10 -17.85 -1.24
N ALA A 318 -11.21 -18.84 -1.08
CA ALA A 318 -11.59 -20.25 -1.17
C ALA A 318 -12.40 -20.75 0.03
N ARG A 319 -12.17 -20.21 1.24
CA ARG A 319 -12.76 -20.74 2.48
C ARG A 319 -13.84 -19.87 3.10
N CYS A 320 -13.77 -18.56 2.90
CA CYS A 320 -14.66 -17.60 3.55
C CYS A 320 -15.54 -16.85 2.55
N GLY A 321 -15.47 -17.15 1.25
CA GLY A 321 -16.28 -16.49 0.24
C GLY A 321 -15.92 -15.01 0.00
N LEU A 322 -14.73 -14.54 0.48
CA LEU A 322 -14.30 -13.17 0.26
C LEU A 322 -14.19 -12.89 -1.24
N ARG A 323 -14.83 -11.84 -1.69
CA ARG A 323 -14.89 -11.48 -3.11
C ARG A 323 -13.63 -10.72 -3.52
N GLU A 324 -13.05 -11.05 -4.67
CA GLU A 324 -11.82 -10.40 -5.18
C GLU A 324 -11.99 -8.91 -5.42
N ASP A 325 -13.18 -8.45 -5.83
CA ASP A 325 -13.51 -7.03 -6.04
C ASP A 325 -13.66 -6.22 -4.73
N HIS A 326 -13.64 -6.91 -3.58
CA HIS A 326 -13.65 -6.34 -2.24
C HIS A 326 -12.29 -6.43 -1.53
N ILE A 327 -11.21 -6.72 -2.30
CA ILE A 327 -9.87 -6.81 -1.75
C ILE A 327 -9.03 -5.60 -2.18
N PHE A 328 -8.55 -4.86 -1.21
CA PHE A 328 -7.66 -3.72 -1.36
C PHE A 328 -6.26 -4.11 -0.88
N MET A 329 -5.25 -3.96 -1.72
CA MET A 329 -3.91 -4.47 -1.41
C MET A 329 -2.84 -3.37 -1.51
N ASP A 330 -1.99 -3.29 -0.49
CA ASP A 330 -0.74 -2.54 -0.52
C ASP A 330 0.44 -3.51 -0.34
N ASN A 331 1.20 -3.68 -1.41
CA ASN A 331 2.20 -4.72 -1.51
C ASN A 331 3.60 -4.11 -1.46
N PHE A 332 4.37 -4.49 -0.44
CA PHE A 332 5.78 -4.17 -0.35
C PHE A 332 6.57 -5.21 -1.16
N GLY A 333 6.85 -4.89 -2.44
CA GLY A 333 7.70 -5.72 -3.28
C GLY A 333 9.12 -5.78 -2.70
N PHE A 334 9.46 -6.90 -2.09
CA PHE A 334 10.83 -7.31 -1.78
C PHE A 334 11.17 -8.53 -2.61
#